data_563ad0f8adac0111627b4cfdf85360e1
#
_entry.id   563ad0f8adac0111627b4cfdf85360e1
#
_cell.length_a   1.000
_cell.length_b   1.000
_cell.length_c   1.000
_cell.angle_alpha   90.00
_cell.angle_beta   90.00
_cell.angle_gamma   90.00
#
_symmetry.space_group_name_H-M   'P 1'
#
loop_
_entity.id
_entity.type
_entity.pdbx_description
1 polymer ?
#
loop_
_entity_poly.entity_id
_entity_poly.type
_entity_poly.pdbx_seq_one_letter_code
_entity_poly.pdbx_strand_id
1 'polypeptide(L)'
;MQETRGAVPQPLVVQPAAADPAVLGLAVFVLGSIVLGLNLVDYVTPGGSVLAIISAGTGLFLLLVTLWCTRLGQTYLAAVFGIFSAFWLTYSALLLGLFHNWYAIPPEGVVDTIRAFLIAWSIVLFFLTVSALRLPVAFPILFGMVDLAVVIVTVAWLGDAPPNTDLLKVGGYVVFAFAALGAYAFLGAASASLGGRGYPLGPPLVK
;
A
#
# COMPACT_ATOMS: atom_id res chain seq x y z
N MET A 1 -15.37 -65.74 16.18
CA MET A 1 -14.52 -65.21 15.10
C MET A 1 -15.13 -63.88 14.63
N GLN A 2 -14.56 -62.78 15.07
CA GLN A 2 -14.96 -61.39 14.65
C GLN A 2 -14.03 -60.99 13.53
N GLU A 3 -14.57 -60.85 12.31
CA GLU A 3 -13.85 -60.33 11.17
C GLU A 3 -13.56 -58.86 11.39
N THR A 4 -12.28 -58.51 11.54
CA THR A 4 -11.79 -57.15 11.46
C THR A 4 -11.97 -56.65 10.03
N ARG A 5 -13.06 -55.91 9.77
CA ARG A 5 -13.19 -55.14 8.51
C ARG A 5 -12.04 -54.14 8.43
N GLY A 6 -11.12 -54.40 7.50
CA GLY A 6 -10.04 -53.48 7.17
C GLY A 6 -10.60 -52.12 6.80
N ALA A 7 -10.16 -51.06 7.50
CA ALA A 7 -10.49 -49.67 7.15
C ALA A 7 -9.96 -49.39 5.74
N VAL A 8 -10.83 -49.04 4.83
CA VAL A 8 -10.47 -48.56 3.50
C VAL A 8 -9.73 -47.25 3.67
N PRO A 9 -8.48 -47.11 3.16
CA PRO A 9 -7.75 -45.83 3.24
C PRO A 9 -8.58 -44.75 2.55
N GLN A 10 -8.98 -43.74 3.29
CA GLN A 10 -9.60 -42.58 2.66
C GLN A 10 -8.57 -41.85 1.77
N PRO A 11 -8.94 -41.48 0.53
CA PRO A 11 -8.05 -40.73 -0.32
C PRO A 11 -7.67 -39.41 0.38
N LEU A 12 -6.37 -39.11 0.43
CA LEU A 12 -5.85 -37.81 0.89
C LEU A 12 -6.44 -36.73 -0.03
N VAL A 13 -7.49 -36.07 0.45
CA VAL A 13 -7.98 -34.83 -0.20
C VAL A 13 -6.94 -33.75 0.02
N VAL A 14 -6.03 -33.56 -0.93
CA VAL A 14 -5.13 -32.43 -0.95
C VAL A 14 -6.01 -31.20 -1.15
N GLN A 15 -6.32 -30.50 -0.07
CA GLN A 15 -6.96 -29.19 -0.19
C GLN A 15 -6.00 -28.27 -0.94
N PRO A 16 -6.46 -27.62 -2.03
CA PRO A 16 -5.65 -26.60 -2.68
C PRO A 16 -5.22 -25.57 -1.64
N ALA A 17 -3.92 -25.22 -1.64
CA ALA A 17 -3.45 -24.14 -0.78
C ALA A 17 -4.33 -22.90 -1.02
N ALA A 18 -4.86 -22.31 0.06
CA ALA A 18 -5.68 -21.11 -0.08
C ALA A 18 -4.88 -20.04 -0.81
N ALA A 19 -5.46 -19.45 -1.86
CA ALA A 19 -4.80 -18.41 -2.63
C ALA A 19 -4.45 -17.19 -1.73
N ASP A 20 -3.23 -16.67 -1.84
CA ASP A 20 -2.73 -15.58 -1.01
C ASP A 20 -3.06 -14.21 -1.62
N PRO A 21 -3.96 -13.41 -1.01
CA PRO A 21 -4.27 -12.06 -1.48
C PRO A 21 -3.07 -11.11 -1.48
N ALA A 22 -2.05 -11.36 -0.66
CA ALA A 22 -0.87 -10.50 -0.58
C ALA A 22 -0.09 -10.45 -1.89
N VAL A 23 -0.13 -11.51 -2.72
CA VAL A 23 0.52 -11.52 -4.03
C VAL A 23 -0.04 -10.41 -4.92
N LEU A 24 -1.36 -10.27 -5.02
CA LEU A 24 -1.97 -9.19 -5.79
C LEU A 24 -1.79 -7.83 -5.10
N GLY A 25 -2.05 -7.79 -3.79
CA GLY A 25 -2.01 -6.54 -3.02
C GLY A 25 -0.65 -5.85 -3.05
N LEU A 26 0.43 -6.61 -2.86
CA LEU A 26 1.79 -6.07 -2.92
C LEU A 26 2.18 -5.62 -4.34
N ALA A 27 1.79 -6.36 -5.38
CA ALA A 27 2.08 -5.98 -6.77
C ALA A 27 1.47 -4.63 -7.13
N VAL A 28 0.17 -4.43 -6.84
CA VAL A 28 -0.49 -3.16 -7.18
C VAL A 28 -0.06 -2.01 -6.27
N PHE A 29 0.26 -2.29 -5.00
CA PHE A 29 0.86 -1.30 -4.10
C PHE A 29 2.19 -0.78 -4.66
N VAL A 30 3.06 -1.67 -5.13
CA VAL A 30 4.35 -1.31 -5.75
C VAL A 30 4.14 -0.47 -7.01
N LEU A 31 3.18 -0.84 -7.86
CA LEU A 31 2.85 -0.07 -9.06
C LEU A 31 2.47 1.37 -8.74
N GLY A 32 1.53 1.58 -7.83
CA GLY A 32 1.12 2.92 -7.39
C GLY A 32 2.29 3.72 -6.81
N SER A 33 3.10 3.06 -5.98
CA SER A 33 4.26 3.67 -5.33
C SER A 33 5.31 4.12 -6.34
N ILE A 34 5.64 3.32 -7.35
CA ILE A 34 6.59 3.70 -8.40
C ILE A 34 6.13 4.97 -9.12
N VAL A 35 4.86 5.04 -9.53
CA VAL A 35 4.33 6.21 -10.25
C VAL A 35 4.29 7.45 -9.35
N LEU A 36 3.97 7.29 -8.06
CA LEU A 36 4.06 8.38 -7.08
C LEU A 36 5.51 8.89 -6.95
N GLY A 37 6.47 7.99 -6.82
CA GLY A 37 7.89 8.34 -6.77
C GLY A 37 8.36 9.10 -8.00
N LEU A 38 8.01 8.63 -9.22
CA LEU A 38 8.32 9.30 -10.48
C LEU A 38 7.73 10.71 -10.56
N ASN A 39 6.54 10.91 -10.01
CA ASN A 39 5.92 12.22 -9.95
C ASN A 39 6.64 13.16 -8.97
N LEU A 40 6.98 12.66 -7.78
CA LEU A 40 7.65 13.46 -6.73
C LEU A 40 9.07 13.88 -7.11
N VAL A 41 9.78 13.09 -7.95
CA VAL A 41 11.13 13.45 -8.45
C VAL A 41 11.10 14.25 -9.76
N ASP A 42 9.95 14.75 -10.19
CA ASP A 42 9.75 15.52 -11.42
C ASP A 42 10.10 14.75 -12.72
N TYR A 43 10.09 13.41 -12.69
CA TYR A 43 10.28 12.62 -13.91
C TYR A 43 9.05 12.69 -14.84
N VAL A 44 7.86 12.83 -14.25
CA VAL A 44 6.60 13.06 -14.97
C VAL A 44 6.22 14.53 -14.80
N THR A 45 5.94 15.19 -15.91
CA THR A 45 5.53 16.61 -15.91
C THR A 45 4.33 16.83 -14.97
N PRO A 46 4.38 17.84 -14.08
CA PRO A 46 3.26 18.21 -13.25
C PRO A 46 1.97 18.41 -14.08
N GLY A 47 0.86 17.80 -13.66
CA GLY A 47 -0.40 17.82 -14.40
C GLY A 47 -0.59 16.62 -15.36
N GLY A 48 0.39 15.70 -15.46
CA GLY A 48 0.19 14.44 -16.18
C GLY A 48 -0.86 13.57 -15.52
N SER A 49 -1.81 13.04 -16.29
CA SER A 49 -2.93 12.23 -15.80
C SER A 49 -2.52 10.85 -15.27
N VAL A 50 -1.29 10.40 -15.56
CA VAL A 50 -0.83 9.04 -15.23
C VAL A 50 -0.91 8.73 -13.74
N LEU A 51 -0.57 9.68 -12.86
CA LEU A 51 -0.62 9.47 -11.41
C LEU A 51 -2.07 9.28 -10.94
N ALA A 52 -3.01 10.09 -11.41
CA ALA A 52 -4.42 9.96 -11.06
C ALA A 52 -5.02 8.63 -11.56
N ILE A 53 -4.69 8.21 -12.79
CA ILE A 53 -5.14 6.95 -13.38
C ILE A 53 -4.61 5.75 -12.60
N ILE A 54 -3.31 5.70 -12.36
CA ILE A 54 -2.68 4.58 -11.63
C ILE A 54 -3.13 4.55 -10.16
N SER A 55 -3.28 5.71 -9.51
CA SER A 55 -3.83 5.79 -8.16
C SER A 55 -5.23 5.22 -8.06
N ALA A 56 -6.13 5.55 -9.01
CA ALA A 56 -7.47 4.99 -9.08
C ALA A 56 -7.44 3.46 -9.25
N GLY A 57 -6.63 2.96 -10.19
CA GLY A 57 -6.45 1.53 -10.43
C GLY A 57 -5.88 0.81 -9.21
N THR A 58 -4.81 1.34 -8.62
CA THR A 58 -4.20 0.79 -7.39
C THR A 58 -5.23 0.70 -6.27
N GLY A 59 -5.96 1.79 -6.00
CA GLY A 59 -6.97 1.81 -4.96
C GLY A 59 -8.09 0.81 -5.20
N LEU A 60 -8.59 0.71 -6.44
CA LEU A 60 -9.64 -0.25 -6.80
C LEU A 60 -9.20 -1.71 -6.60
N PHE A 61 -8.01 -2.08 -7.08
CA PHE A 61 -7.50 -3.45 -6.90
C PHE A 61 -7.20 -3.76 -5.44
N LEU A 62 -6.69 -2.80 -4.64
CA LEU A 62 -6.52 -2.98 -3.20
C LEU A 62 -7.86 -3.15 -2.48
N LEU A 63 -8.95 -2.51 -2.95
CA LEU A 63 -10.29 -2.76 -2.43
C LEU A 63 -10.74 -4.21 -2.68
N LEU A 64 -10.49 -4.74 -3.87
CA LEU A 64 -10.78 -6.15 -4.18
C LEU A 64 -9.97 -7.10 -3.29
N VAL A 65 -8.69 -6.80 -3.07
CA VAL A 65 -7.82 -7.56 -2.14
C VAL A 65 -8.37 -7.48 -0.71
N THR A 66 -8.82 -6.32 -0.26
CA THR A 66 -9.45 -6.13 1.06
C THR A 66 -10.65 -7.05 1.25
N LEU A 67 -11.56 -7.07 0.26
CA LEU A 67 -12.73 -7.94 0.28
C LEU A 67 -12.34 -9.43 0.27
N TRP A 68 -11.30 -9.79 -0.47
CA TRP A 68 -10.78 -11.15 -0.49
C TRP A 68 -10.18 -11.54 0.87
N CYS A 69 -9.32 -10.70 1.47
CA CYS A 69 -8.80 -10.93 2.83
C CYS A 69 -9.92 -11.09 3.87
N THR A 70 -10.96 -10.25 3.79
CA THR A 70 -12.12 -10.33 4.69
C THR A 70 -12.83 -11.68 4.58
N ARG A 71 -13.03 -12.20 3.36
CA ARG A 71 -13.64 -13.53 3.13
C ARG A 71 -12.79 -14.68 3.66
N LEU A 72 -11.47 -14.49 3.73
CA LEU A 72 -10.53 -15.47 4.31
C LEU A 72 -10.34 -15.32 5.83
N GLY A 73 -11.02 -14.37 6.48
CA GLY A 73 -10.86 -14.08 7.91
C GLY A 73 -9.52 -13.40 8.27
N GLN A 74 -8.79 -12.89 7.30
CA GLN A 74 -7.50 -12.20 7.49
C GLN A 74 -7.71 -10.73 7.87
N THR A 75 -8.27 -10.46 9.05
CA THR A 75 -8.75 -9.15 9.48
C THR A 75 -7.68 -8.06 9.40
N TYR A 76 -6.47 -8.32 9.90
CA TYR A 76 -5.41 -7.30 9.89
C TYR A 76 -4.94 -6.98 8.46
N LEU A 77 -4.77 -8.00 7.62
CA LEU A 77 -4.37 -7.81 6.22
C LEU A 77 -5.45 -7.08 5.42
N ALA A 78 -6.73 -7.37 5.70
CA ALA A 78 -7.86 -6.62 5.15
C ALA A 78 -7.80 -5.14 5.57
N ALA A 79 -7.50 -4.85 6.84
CA ALA A 79 -7.36 -3.47 7.32
C ALA A 79 -6.20 -2.74 6.62
N VAL A 80 -5.03 -3.38 6.48
CA VAL A 80 -3.88 -2.80 5.78
C VAL A 80 -4.22 -2.44 4.34
N PHE A 81 -4.72 -3.40 3.55
CA PHE A 81 -5.06 -3.13 2.16
C PHE A 81 -6.25 -2.17 2.01
N GLY A 82 -7.20 -2.19 2.95
CA GLY A 82 -8.32 -1.25 2.98
C GLY A 82 -7.88 0.19 3.23
N ILE A 83 -6.96 0.42 4.16
CA ILE A 83 -6.37 1.73 4.43
C ILE A 83 -5.63 2.25 3.19
N PHE A 84 -4.78 1.43 2.57
CA PHE A 84 -4.09 1.83 1.34
C PHE A 84 -5.05 2.01 0.16
N SER A 85 -6.11 1.20 0.05
CA SER A 85 -7.17 1.41 -0.94
C SER A 85 -7.82 2.79 -0.77
N ALA A 86 -8.21 3.13 0.45
CA ALA A 86 -8.80 4.42 0.77
C ALA A 86 -7.84 5.58 0.45
N PHE A 87 -6.55 5.45 0.81
CA PHE A 87 -5.52 6.44 0.46
C PHE A 87 -5.47 6.66 -1.06
N TRP A 88 -5.28 5.61 -1.85
CA TRP A 88 -5.10 5.73 -3.29
C TRP A 88 -6.35 6.25 -4.01
N LEU A 89 -7.56 5.81 -3.61
CA LEU A 89 -8.82 6.30 -4.19
C LEU A 89 -9.06 7.77 -3.87
N THR A 90 -8.86 8.17 -2.61
CA THR A 90 -9.05 9.57 -2.20
C THR A 90 -7.97 10.48 -2.78
N TYR A 91 -6.74 9.98 -2.93
CA TYR A 91 -5.67 10.71 -3.60
C TYR A 91 -5.97 10.93 -5.10
N SER A 92 -6.42 9.89 -5.80
CA SER A 92 -6.88 10.02 -7.19
C SER A 92 -8.02 11.03 -7.33
N ALA A 93 -9.03 10.95 -6.43
CA ALA A 93 -10.14 11.89 -6.42
C ALA A 93 -9.67 13.33 -6.15
N LEU A 94 -8.72 13.53 -5.22
CA LEU A 94 -8.13 14.84 -4.97
C LEU A 94 -7.44 15.39 -6.23
N LEU A 95 -6.58 14.59 -6.88
CA LEU A 95 -5.88 15.02 -8.09
C LEU A 95 -6.84 15.38 -9.21
N LEU A 96 -7.80 14.51 -9.53
CA LEU A 96 -8.80 14.76 -10.59
C LEU A 96 -9.67 15.97 -10.25
N GLY A 97 -10.08 16.08 -8.98
CA GLY A 97 -10.89 17.20 -8.51
C GLY A 97 -10.17 18.54 -8.63
N LEU A 98 -8.86 18.57 -8.34
CA LEU A 98 -8.04 19.78 -8.49
C LEU A 98 -7.78 20.09 -9.97
N PHE A 99 -7.42 19.09 -10.80
CA PHE A 99 -7.15 19.31 -12.23
C PHE A 99 -8.35 19.81 -13.02
N HIS A 100 -9.56 19.33 -12.66
CA HIS A 100 -10.79 19.66 -13.37
C HIS A 100 -11.69 20.64 -12.60
N ASN A 101 -11.22 21.15 -11.49
CA ASN A 101 -11.97 22.06 -10.61
C ASN A 101 -13.37 21.51 -10.21
N TRP A 102 -13.49 20.21 -9.98
CA TRP A 102 -14.78 19.57 -9.66
C TRP A 102 -15.38 20.05 -8.34
N TYR A 103 -14.53 20.47 -7.41
CA TYR A 103 -14.95 20.90 -6.08
C TYR A 103 -15.15 22.40 -5.96
N ALA A 104 -14.88 23.16 -7.04
CA ALA A 104 -14.96 24.63 -7.08
C ALA A 104 -14.19 25.27 -5.90
N ILE A 105 -13.02 24.69 -5.52
CA ILE A 105 -12.19 25.22 -4.45
C ILE A 105 -11.56 26.53 -4.95
N PRO A 106 -11.72 27.65 -4.20
CA PRO A 106 -11.07 28.89 -4.58
C PRO A 106 -9.54 28.74 -4.51
N PRO A 107 -8.78 29.45 -5.37
CA PRO A 107 -7.32 29.28 -5.48
C PRO A 107 -6.58 29.34 -4.14
N GLU A 108 -7.01 30.22 -3.23
CA GLU A 108 -6.47 30.36 -1.87
C GLU A 108 -6.72 29.14 -0.97
N GLY A 109 -7.74 28.33 -1.25
CA GLY A 109 -8.11 27.14 -0.48
C GLY A 109 -7.43 25.85 -0.95
N VAL A 110 -6.77 25.86 -2.12
CA VAL A 110 -6.15 24.65 -2.71
C VAL A 110 -5.05 24.10 -1.82
N VAL A 111 -4.14 24.97 -1.36
CA VAL A 111 -3.00 24.57 -0.52
C VAL A 111 -3.48 23.99 0.81
N ASP A 112 -4.47 24.61 1.45
CA ASP A 112 -5.03 24.13 2.71
C ASP A 112 -5.75 22.78 2.55
N THR A 113 -6.42 22.57 1.40
CA THR A 113 -7.01 21.27 1.07
C THR A 113 -5.96 20.17 0.97
N ILE A 114 -4.83 20.44 0.29
CA ILE A 114 -3.72 19.48 0.17
C ILE A 114 -3.09 19.23 1.54
N ARG A 115 -2.85 20.26 2.35
CA ARG A 115 -2.30 20.13 3.70
C ARG A 115 -3.19 19.28 4.60
N ALA A 116 -4.49 19.59 4.64
CA ALA A 116 -5.44 18.82 5.45
C ALA A 116 -5.47 17.34 5.05
N PHE A 117 -5.46 17.04 3.75
CA PHE A 117 -5.38 15.67 3.22
C PHE A 117 -4.10 14.97 3.70
N LEU A 118 -2.95 15.59 3.53
CA LEU A 118 -1.66 15.00 3.89
C LEU A 118 -1.51 14.80 5.40
N ILE A 119 -1.93 15.77 6.22
CA ILE A 119 -1.90 15.67 7.69
C ILE A 119 -2.79 14.52 8.17
N ALA A 120 -4.02 14.42 7.64
CA ALA A 120 -4.94 13.35 8.02
C ALA A 120 -4.36 11.96 7.70
N TRP A 121 -3.76 11.80 6.52
CA TRP A 121 -3.14 10.53 6.14
C TRP A 121 -1.86 10.24 6.91
N SER A 122 -1.02 11.22 7.24
CA SER A 122 0.15 11.02 8.12
C SER A 122 -0.26 10.43 9.46
N ILE A 123 -1.33 10.95 10.08
CA ILE A 123 -1.82 10.43 11.36
C ILE A 123 -2.30 8.97 11.24
N VAL A 124 -3.06 8.63 10.20
CA VAL A 124 -3.57 7.26 9.99
C VAL A 124 -2.43 6.29 9.71
N LEU A 125 -1.46 6.68 8.88
CA LEU A 125 -0.30 5.85 8.53
C LEU A 125 0.63 5.66 9.73
N PHE A 126 0.78 6.64 10.59
CA PHE A 126 1.49 6.50 11.86
C PHE A 126 0.87 5.38 12.73
N PHE A 127 -0.46 5.40 12.92
CA PHE A 127 -1.13 4.32 13.67
C PHE A 127 -0.99 2.97 12.99
N LEU A 128 -1.03 2.91 11.66
CA LEU A 128 -0.79 1.68 10.91
C LEU A 128 0.63 1.16 11.17
N THR A 129 1.64 2.03 11.14
CA THR A 129 3.05 1.68 11.43
C THR A 129 3.20 1.10 12.83
N VAL A 130 2.62 1.78 13.84
CA VAL A 130 2.68 1.31 15.24
C VAL A 130 1.96 -0.04 15.39
N SER A 131 0.81 -0.22 14.75
CA SER A 131 0.07 -1.49 14.81
C SER A 131 0.81 -2.67 14.17
N ALA A 132 1.72 -2.39 13.23
CA ALA A 132 2.49 -3.39 12.49
C ALA A 132 3.70 -3.95 13.26
N LEU A 133 4.05 -3.43 14.44
CA LEU A 133 5.25 -3.84 15.20
C LEU A 133 5.27 -5.33 15.56
N ARG A 134 4.11 -6.00 15.55
CA ARG A 134 3.97 -7.46 15.76
C ARG A 134 4.08 -8.29 14.48
N LEU A 135 4.20 -7.66 13.33
CA LEU A 135 4.46 -8.34 12.06
C LEU A 135 5.97 -8.59 11.88
N PRO A 136 6.36 -9.47 10.93
CA PRO A 136 7.75 -9.56 10.49
C PRO A 136 8.36 -8.18 10.22
N VAL A 137 9.59 -7.94 10.66
CA VAL A 137 10.22 -6.60 10.71
C VAL A 137 10.21 -5.85 9.38
N ALA A 138 10.18 -6.54 8.26
CA ALA A 138 10.07 -5.92 6.93
C ALA A 138 8.80 -5.04 6.80
N PHE A 139 7.68 -5.42 7.44
CA PHE A 139 6.43 -4.65 7.34
C PHE A 139 6.43 -3.37 8.16
N PRO A 140 6.80 -3.34 9.46
CA PRO A 140 6.92 -2.08 10.17
C PRO A 140 7.96 -1.14 9.56
N ILE A 141 9.05 -1.65 8.97
CA ILE A 141 10.00 -0.83 8.20
C ILE A 141 9.31 -0.26 6.96
N LEU A 142 8.60 -1.08 6.18
CA LEU A 142 7.88 -0.64 4.99
C LEU A 142 6.87 0.46 5.34
N PHE A 143 6.01 0.25 6.33
CA PHE A 143 4.99 1.22 6.73
C PHE A 143 5.59 2.48 7.34
N GLY A 144 6.68 2.35 8.12
CA GLY A 144 7.42 3.49 8.65
C GLY A 144 8.04 4.35 7.54
N MET A 145 8.53 3.72 6.46
CA MET A 145 9.03 4.47 5.30
C MET A 145 7.90 5.13 4.51
N VAL A 146 6.72 4.49 4.40
CA VAL A 146 5.53 5.11 3.81
C VAL A 146 5.12 6.33 4.62
N ASP A 147 5.02 6.21 5.94
CA ASP A 147 4.68 7.32 6.83
C ASP A 147 5.71 8.45 6.72
N LEU A 148 7.01 8.12 6.76
CA LEU A 148 8.09 9.08 6.57
C LEU A 148 7.97 9.84 5.25
N ALA A 149 7.65 9.16 4.15
CA ALA A 149 7.48 9.81 2.84
C ALA A 149 6.31 10.81 2.88
N VAL A 150 5.16 10.42 3.45
CA VAL A 150 4.00 11.30 3.56
C VAL A 150 4.29 12.48 4.49
N VAL A 151 5.00 12.28 5.60
CA VAL A 151 5.43 13.37 6.50
C VAL A 151 6.36 14.35 5.77
N ILE A 152 7.35 13.85 5.03
CA ILE A 152 8.26 14.71 4.23
C ILE A 152 7.48 15.54 3.21
N VAL A 153 6.55 14.91 2.48
CA VAL A 153 5.68 15.60 1.52
C VAL A 153 4.78 16.61 2.24
N THR A 154 4.25 16.28 3.42
CA THR A 154 3.48 17.22 4.25
C THR A 154 4.31 18.45 4.60
N VAL A 155 5.53 18.25 5.08
CA VAL A 155 6.46 19.36 5.42
C VAL A 155 6.75 20.22 4.20
N ALA A 156 6.90 19.64 3.01
CA ALA A 156 7.11 20.38 1.77
C ALA A 156 5.96 21.36 1.46
N TRP A 157 4.75 21.05 1.92
CA TRP A 157 3.56 21.87 1.74
C TRP A 157 3.23 22.81 2.92
N LEU A 158 4.00 22.80 4.02
CA LEU A 158 3.73 23.68 5.18
C LEU A 158 4.18 25.13 4.97
N GLY A 159 5.11 25.37 4.03
CA GLY A 159 5.56 26.71 3.67
C GLY A 159 4.60 27.44 2.72
N ASP A 160 5.04 28.59 2.20
CA ASP A 160 4.31 29.30 1.16
C ASP A 160 4.26 28.50 -0.15
N ALA A 161 3.22 28.72 -0.96
CA ALA A 161 3.14 28.12 -2.29
C ALA A 161 4.14 28.79 -3.26
N PRO A 162 4.81 28.03 -4.14
CA PRO A 162 4.72 26.58 -4.36
C PRO A 162 5.42 25.76 -3.28
N PRO A 163 5.13 24.43 -3.20
CA PRO A 163 5.77 23.55 -2.23
C PRO A 163 7.28 23.46 -2.43
N ASN A 164 8.00 23.10 -1.37
CA ASN A 164 9.45 22.88 -1.45
C ASN A 164 9.77 21.66 -2.33
N THR A 165 10.28 21.91 -3.54
CA THR A 165 10.56 20.88 -4.54
C THR A 165 11.67 19.92 -4.13
N ASP A 166 12.67 20.37 -3.37
CA ASP A 166 13.75 19.51 -2.90
C ASP A 166 13.24 18.50 -1.88
N LEU A 167 12.36 18.92 -0.97
CA LEU A 167 11.70 18.01 -0.03
C LEU A 167 10.76 17.04 -0.76
N LEU A 168 10.05 17.47 -1.81
CA LEU A 168 9.25 16.55 -2.62
C LEU A 168 10.12 15.47 -3.24
N LYS A 169 11.29 15.82 -3.79
CA LYS A 169 12.24 14.84 -4.36
C LYS A 169 12.78 13.88 -3.30
N VAL A 170 13.12 14.38 -2.10
CA VAL A 170 13.52 13.52 -0.98
C VAL A 170 12.40 12.53 -0.64
N GLY A 171 11.16 13.01 -0.54
CA GLY A 171 9.99 12.14 -0.38
C GLY A 171 9.89 11.08 -1.47
N GLY A 172 10.12 11.46 -2.74
CA GLY A 172 10.11 10.55 -3.89
C GLY A 172 11.18 9.44 -3.80
N TYR A 173 12.39 9.76 -3.34
CA TYR A 173 13.43 8.74 -3.10
C TYR A 173 13.05 7.78 -1.97
N VAL A 174 12.41 8.26 -0.91
CA VAL A 174 11.88 7.38 0.16
C VAL A 174 10.77 6.49 -0.38
N VAL A 175 9.91 7.01 -1.28
CA VAL A 175 8.89 6.22 -1.99
C VAL A 175 9.52 5.08 -2.78
N PHE A 176 10.59 5.32 -3.55
CA PHE A 176 11.29 4.25 -4.26
C PHE A 176 11.90 3.21 -3.33
N ALA A 177 12.45 3.64 -2.19
CA ALA A 177 13.03 2.72 -1.22
C ALA A 177 11.97 1.77 -0.63
N PHE A 178 10.80 2.28 -0.22
CA PHE A 178 9.75 1.38 0.28
C PHE A 178 9.08 0.58 -0.84
N ALA A 179 9.01 1.11 -2.08
CA ALA A 179 8.54 0.34 -3.24
C ALA A 179 9.45 -0.86 -3.52
N ALA A 180 10.78 -0.69 -3.38
CA ALA A 180 11.74 -1.79 -3.51
C ALA A 180 11.53 -2.86 -2.42
N LEU A 181 11.28 -2.46 -1.16
CA LEU A 181 10.96 -3.40 -0.08
C LEU A 181 9.62 -4.10 -0.33
N GLY A 182 8.62 -3.38 -0.84
CA GLY A 182 7.34 -3.95 -1.26
C GLY A 182 7.51 -4.98 -2.40
N ALA A 183 8.35 -4.68 -3.39
CA ALA A 183 8.69 -5.60 -4.48
C ALA A 183 9.40 -6.86 -3.95
N TYR A 184 10.31 -6.71 -3.00
CA TYR A 184 10.95 -7.86 -2.32
C TYR A 184 9.91 -8.76 -1.63
N ALA A 185 8.97 -8.16 -0.88
CA ALA A 185 7.90 -8.90 -0.22
C ALA A 185 6.96 -9.58 -1.25
N PHE A 186 6.62 -8.88 -2.35
CA PHE A 186 5.84 -9.43 -3.47
C PHE A 186 6.52 -10.67 -4.07
N LEU A 187 7.81 -10.57 -4.41
CA LEU A 187 8.57 -11.68 -5.02
C LEU A 187 8.64 -12.89 -4.07
N GLY A 188 8.77 -12.65 -2.77
CA GLY A 188 8.73 -13.71 -1.76
C GLY A 188 7.37 -14.41 -1.69
N ALA A 189 6.26 -13.66 -1.69
CA ALA A 189 4.91 -14.20 -1.70
C ALA A 189 4.60 -14.93 -3.01
N ALA A 190 5.00 -14.37 -4.15
CA ALA A 190 4.84 -14.99 -5.46
C ALA A 190 5.63 -16.30 -5.57
N SER A 191 6.89 -16.33 -5.10
CA SER A 191 7.70 -17.55 -5.05
C SER A 191 7.00 -18.65 -4.22
N ALA A 192 6.49 -18.31 -3.04
CA ALA A 192 5.78 -19.26 -2.18
C ALA A 192 4.50 -19.79 -2.85
N SER A 193 3.75 -18.94 -3.55
CA SER A 193 2.53 -19.32 -4.27
C SER A 193 2.78 -20.30 -5.43
N LEU A 194 3.99 -20.31 -5.97
CA LEU A 194 4.45 -21.22 -7.03
C LEU A 194 5.12 -22.49 -6.48
N GLY A 195 5.07 -22.72 -5.17
CA GLY A 195 5.69 -23.90 -4.52
C GLY A 195 7.19 -23.71 -4.19
N GLY A 196 7.73 -22.51 -4.39
CA GLY A 196 9.08 -22.13 -3.98
C GLY A 196 9.15 -21.73 -2.50
N ARG A 197 10.31 -21.21 -2.08
CA ARG A 197 10.48 -20.66 -0.73
C ARG A 197 10.10 -19.19 -0.70
N GLY A 198 9.34 -18.78 0.34
CA GLY A 198 9.14 -17.37 0.66
C GLY A 198 10.46 -16.69 1.07
N TYR A 199 10.56 -15.39 0.84
CA TYR A 199 11.74 -14.63 1.23
C TYR A 199 11.72 -14.29 2.72
N PRO A 200 12.87 -14.21 3.40
CA PRO A 200 12.92 -13.90 4.81
C PRO A 200 12.48 -12.45 5.07
N LEU A 201 11.46 -12.28 5.92
CA LEU A 201 10.91 -10.96 6.30
C LEU A 201 11.36 -10.53 7.70
N GLY A 202 12.20 -11.34 8.36
CA GLY A 202 12.72 -11.12 9.70
C GLY A 202 11.71 -11.41 10.83
N PRO A 203 12.17 -11.46 12.08
CA PRO A 203 11.31 -11.65 13.24
C PRO A 203 10.49 -10.39 13.54
N PRO A 204 9.36 -10.50 14.29
CA PRO A 204 8.62 -9.34 14.78
C PRO A 204 9.44 -8.54 15.80
N LEU A 205 9.22 -7.22 15.84
CA LEU A 205 9.88 -6.31 16.79
C LEU A 205 9.28 -6.43 18.20
N VAL A 206 7.98 -6.74 18.28
CA VAL A 206 7.25 -6.92 19.54
C VAL A 206 6.61 -8.31 19.51
N LYS A 207 6.76 -9.05 20.59
CA LYS A 207 6.16 -10.39 20.78
C LYS A 207 4.71 -10.29 21.25
#